data_bc804596f4c5a6edb5529398170b885e
#
_entry.id   bc804596f4c5a6edb5529398170b885e
#
_cell.length_a   1.000
_cell.length_b   1.000
_cell.length_c   1.000
_cell.angle_alpha   90.00
_cell.angle_beta   90.00
_cell.angle_gamma   90.00
#
_symmetry.space_group_name_H-M   'P 1'
#
loop_
_entity.id
_entity.type
_entity.pdbx_description
1 polymer ?
#
loop_
_entity_poly.entity_id
_entity_poly.type
_entity_poly.pdbx_seq_one_letter_code
_entity_poly.pdbx_strand_id
1 'polypeptide(L)'
;MVFAPQGKYTLSHRVFATIFICAMAVIVAFTVLGAFFVQNTLADATSANLSQETELIAAALNEQQEPIAFLRSLDREDLRITLINKDGSVAYDNEASPSMLPNHRDRPEVAAALENGFGSAERPSSTLDEVMLYRAVALDNGQVVRLAQAQPGVTAILLSLVAPMLLIAAAGAVLAFFLARRESRAIIAPLQEVDLDHPRRSYEHAYAEMVPMLERIESQRQELKRQMAVLAD
;
A
#
# COMPACT_ATOMS: atom_id res chain seq x y z
N MET A 1 -41.85 6.18 -36.33
CA MET A 1 -41.10 5.21 -35.53
C MET A 1 -39.94 5.95 -34.89
N VAL A 2 -40.09 6.35 -33.63
CA VAL A 2 -39.07 7.14 -32.90
C VAL A 2 -38.11 6.18 -32.27
N PHE A 3 -36.87 6.19 -32.71
CA PHE A 3 -35.77 5.43 -32.10
C PHE A 3 -35.48 6.05 -30.72
N ALA A 4 -35.87 5.37 -29.65
CA ALA A 4 -35.43 5.68 -28.31
C ALA A 4 -33.96 5.29 -28.17
N PRO A 5 -33.07 6.18 -27.73
CA PRO A 5 -31.67 5.81 -27.51
C PRO A 5 -31.55 4.87 -26.31
N GLN A 6 -31.15 3.62 -26.58
CA GLN A 6 -30.81 2.63 -25.55
C GLN A 6 -29.44 2.93 -24.93
N GLY A 7 -29.30 4.06 -24.28
CA GLY A 7 -28.11 4.39 -23.50
C GLY A 7 -28.43 4.45 -22.00
N LYS A 8 -28.27 3.36 -21.27
CA LYS A 8 -28.57 3.29 -19.83
C LYS A 8 -27.70 4.20 -18.95
N TYR A 9 -26.72 4.90 -19.50
CA TYR A 9 -25.82 5.76 -18.73
C TYR A 9 -25.61 7.10 -19.44
N THR A 10 -25.75 8.19 -18.71
CA THR A 10 -25.45 9.54 -19.21
C THR A 10 -23.93 9.71 -19.42
N LEU A 11 -23.53 10.59 -20.35
CA LEU A 11 -22.12 10.90 -20.63
C LEU A 11 -21.36 11.27 -19.34
N SER A 12 -21.97 12.03 -18.47
CA SER A 12 -21.47 12.42 -17.15
C SER A 12 -21.08 11.20 -16.29
N HIS A 13 -21.90 10.14 -16.28
CA HIS A 13 -21.61 8.94 -15.51
C HIS A 13 -20.40 8.16 -16.05
N ARG A 14 -20.22 8.12 -17.37
CA ARG A 14 -19.06 7.46 -18.00
C ARG A 14 -17.77 8.22 -17.70
N VAL A 15 -17.79 9.54 -17.86
CA VAL A 15 -16.61 10.39 -17.54
C VAL A 15 -16.24 10.26 -16.06
N PHE A 16 -17.24 10.35 -15.18
CA PHE A 16 -17.02 10.13 -13.75
C PHE A 16 -16.41 8.77 -13.44
N ALA A 17 -17.00 7.68 -13.97
CA ALA A 17 -16.50 6.33 -13.73
C ALA A 17 -15.04 6.15 -14.21
N THR A 18 -14.70 6.73 -15.37
CA THR A 18 -13.33 6.67 -15.89
C THR A 18 -12.34 7.40 -14.99
N ILE A 19 -12.66 8.63 -14.58
CA ILE A 19 -11.80 9.42 -13.67
C ILE A 19 -11.63 8.70 -12.33
N PHE A 20 -12.73 8.16 -11.79
CA PHE A 20 -12.71 7.43 -10.52
C PHE A 20 -11.86 6.15 -10.61
N ILE A 21 -12.01 5.37 -11.68
CA ILE A 21 -11.21 4.15 -11.90
C ILE A 21 -9.73 4.50 -12.04
N CYS A 22 -9.39 5.54 -12.81
CA CYS A 22 -8.01 6.00 -12.95
C CYS A 22 -7.42 6.46 -11.61
N ALA A 23 -8.17 7.25 -10.83
CA ALA A 23 -7.74 7.69 -9.50
C ALA A 23 -7.51 6.50 -8.55
N MET A 24 -8.43 5.53 -8.54
CA MET A 24 -8.29 4.31 -7.75
C MET A 24 -7.09 3.47 -8.18
N ALA A 25 -6.86 3.33 -9.48
CA ALA A 25 -5.69 2.61 -9.99
C ALA A 25 -4.37 3.25 -9.54
N VAL A 26 -4.29 4.58 -9.55
CA VAL A 26 -3.12 5.33 -9.05
C VAL A 26 -2.93 5.13 -7.54
N ILE A 27 -4.01 5.19 -6.75
CA ILE A 27 -3.95 4.97 -5.30
C ILE A 27 -3.46 3.55 -5.01
N VAL A 28 -4.01 2.53 -5.68
CA VAL A 28 -3.59 1.14 -5.51
C VAL A 28 -2.12 0.97 -5.87
N ALA A 29 -1.70 1.48 -7.03
CA ALA A 29 -0.30 1.39 -7.47
C ALA A 29 0.65 2.06 -6.47
N PHE A 30 0.31 3.26 -5.99
CA PHE A 30 1.12 3.99 -5.01
C PHE A 30 1.20 3.25 -3.67
N THR A 31 0.09 2.63 -3.23
CA THR A 31 0.05 1.86 -1.99
C THR A 31 0.90 0.59 -2.08
N VAL A 32 0.82 -0.14 -3.20
CA VAL A 32 1.64 -1.35 -3.40
C VAL A 32 3.13 -1.00 -3.47
N LEU A 33 3.49 0.05 -4.22
CA LEU A 33 4.88 0.53 -4.29
C LEU A 33 5.37 1.03 -2.93
N GLY A 34 4.54 1.77 -2.20
CA GLY A 34 4.84 2.26 -0.86
C GLY A 34 5.04 1.12 0.14
N ALA A 35 4.18 0.10 0.13
CA ALA A 35 4.31 -1.07 0.98
C ALA A 35 5.62 -1.83 0.71
N PHE A 36 5.96 -2.02 -0.56
CA PHE A 36 7.22 -2.65 -0.97
C PHE A 36 8.45 -1.86 -0.51
N PHE A 37 8.41 -0.53 -0.66
CA PHE A 37 9.50 0.35 -0.21
C PHE A 37 9.66 0.32 1.31
N VAL A 38 8.56 0.43 2.05
CA VAL A 38 8.57 0.39 3.53
C VAL A 38 9.09 -0.94 4.02
N GLN A 39 8.67 -2.05 3.41
CA GLN A 39 9.15 -3.37 3.78
C GLN A 39 10.66 -3.51 3.61
N ASN A 40 11.21 -3.13 2.46
CA ASN A 40 12.66 -3.22 2.23
C ASN A 40 13.44 -2.35 3.24
N THR A 41 12.96 -1.12 3.49
CA THR A 41 13.61 -0.21 4.44
C THR A 41 13.55 -0.75 5.88
N LEU A 42 12.41 -1.32 6.29
CA LEU A 42 12.26 -1.95 7.61
C LEU A 42 13.12 -3.22 7.72
N ALA A 43 13.20 -4.03 6.66
CA ALA A 43 14.06 -5.21 6.62
C ALA A 43 15.51 -4.86 6.86
N ASP A 44 16.02 -3.87 6.12
CA ASP A 44 17.40 -3.42 6.26
C ASP A 44 17.67 -2.85 7.66
N ALA A 45 16.76 -2.03 8.19
CA ALA A 45 16.88 -1.45 9.52
C ALA A 45 16.84 -2.52 10.62
N THR A 46 15.91 -3.48 10.54
CA THR A 46 15.79 -4.58 11.51
C THR A 46 17.03 -5.47 11.47
N SER A 47 17.52 -5.78 10.26
CA SER A 47 18.74 -6.56 10.07
C SER A 47 19.97 -5.87 10.66
N ALA A 48 20.13 -4.56 10.42
CA ALA A 48 21.23 -3.78 10.98
C ALA A 48 21.16 -3.68 12.51
N ASN A 49 19.97 -3.41 13.05
CA ASN A 49 19.75 -3.36 14.51
C ASN A 49 20.06 -4.70 15.17
N LEU A 50 19.57 -5.82 14.59
CA LEU A 50 19.81 -7.14 15.11
C LEU A 50 21.32 -7.49 15.11
N SER A 51 22.04 -7.09 14.07
CA SER A 51 23.49 -7.28 14.01
C SER A 51 24.21 -6.50 15.11
N GLN A 52 23.88 -5.23 15.27
CA GLN A 52 24.44 -4.36 16.30
C GLN A 52 24.16 -4.87 17.72
N GLU A 53 22.94 -5.33 17.96
CA GLU A 53 22.53 -5.90 19.26
C GLU A 53 23.25 -7.22 19.54
N THR A 54 23.44 -8.07 18.52
CA THR A 54 24.19 -9.32 18.66
C THR A 54 25.63 -9.04 19.04
N GLU A 55 26.29 -8.07 18.39
CA GLU A 55 27.67 -7.68 18.72
C GLU A 55 27.81 -7.11 20.13
N LEU A 56 26.84 -6.26 20.57
CA LEU A 56 26.84 -5.70 21.93
C LEU A 56 26.67 -6.80 22.99
N ILE A 57 25.75 -7.75 22.78
CA ILE A 57 25.54 -8.86 23.68
C ILE A 57 26.79 -9.79 23.69
N ALA A 58 27.39 -10.03 22.52
CA ALA A 58 28.63 -10.82 22.44
C ALA A 58 29.76 -10.17 23.21
N ALA A 59 29.99 -8.86 23.04
CA ALA A 59 30.98 -8.11 23.77
C ALA A 59 30.75 -8.17 25.30
N ALA A 60 29.49 -7.97 25.72
CA ALA A 60 29.13 -8.10 27.14
C ALA A 60 29.39 -9.51 27.68
N LEU A 61 29.04 -10.57 26.91
CA LEU A 61 29.26 -11.97 27.32
C LEU A 61 30.74 -12.34 27.47
N ASN A 62 31.62 -11.76 26.67
CA ASN A 62 33.05 -11.98 26.80
C ASN A 62 33.62 -11.46 28.13
N GLU A 63 32.98 -10.46 28.73
CA GLU A 63 33.37 -9.87 30.02
C GLU A 63 32.68 -10.54 31.24
N GLN A 64 31.63 -11.35 31.02
CA GLN A 64 30.82 -11.93 32.09
C GLN A 64 31.42 -13.26 32.62
N GLN A 65 31.47 -13.40 33.93
CA GLN A 65 31.84 -14.67 34.58
C GLN A 65 30.67 -15.68 34.55
N GLU A 66 29.44 -15.21 34.58
CA GLU A 66 28.23 -16.03 34.57
C GLU A 66 27.31 -15.65 33.35
N PRO A 67 27.70 -16.10 32.14
CA PRO A 67 27.00 -15.68 30.92
C PRO A 67 25.48 -16.03 30.90
N ILE A 68 25.10 -17.19 31.46
CA ILE A 68 23.69 -17.61 31.50
C ILE A 68 22.86 -16.74 32.46
N ALA A 69 23.42 -16.34 33.62
CA ALA A 69 22.76 -15.45 34.55
C ALA A 69 22.55 -14.06 33.92
N PHE A 70 23.55 -13.56 33.20
CA PHE A 70 23.43 -12.31 32.43
C PHE A 70 22.35 -12.40 31.38
N LEU A 71 22.31 -13.42 30.54
CA LEU A 71 21.30 -13.59 29.50
C LEU A 71 19.86 -13.67 30.05
N ARG A 72 19.69 -14.32 31.21
CA ARG A 72 18.38 -14.35 31.90
C ARG A 72 17.94 -12.99 32.41
N SER A 73 18.87 -12.11 32.75
CA SER A 73 18.58 -10.77 33.25
C SER A 73 18.15 -9.80 32.15
N LEU A 74 18.36 -10.11 30.87
CA LEU A 74 18.01 -9.25 29.74
C LEU A 74 16.48 -9.14 29.52
N ASP A 75 15.69 -10.15 29.95
CA ASP A 75 14.22 -10.18 29.90
C ASP A 75 13.63 -9.62 28.59
N ARG A 76 14.05 -10.18 27.47
CA ARG A 76 13.67 -9.75 26.12
C ARG A 76 12.64 -10.72 25.53
N GLU A 77 11.38 -10.28 25.40
CA GLU A 77 10.29 -11.06 24.81
C GLU A 77 10.25 -10.96 23.28
N ASP A 78 10.78 -9.87 22.73
CA ASP A 78 10.79 -9.57 21.29
C ASP A 78 11.96 -10.21 20.53
N LEU A 79 12.88 -10.85 21.27
CA LEU A 79 14.13 -11.34 20.74
C LEU A 79 14.45 -12.74 21.30
N ARG A 80 14.62 -13.70 20.41
CA ARG A 80 15.10 -15.01 20.82
C ARG A 80 16.62 -15.00 20.94
N ILE A 81 17.13 -15.36 22.11
CA ILE A 81 18.55 -15.39 22.41
C ILE A 81 18.97 -16.84 22.71
N THR A 82 19.94 -17.34 21.96
CA THR A 82 20.47 -18.70 22.11
C THR A 82 21.98 -18.63 22.33
N LEU A 83 22.50 -19.25 23.38
CA LEU A 83 23.91 -19.45 23.57
C LEU A 83 24.25 -20.89 23.18
N ILE A 84 25.22 -21.06 22.28
CA ILE A 84 25.59 -22.34 21.65
C ILE A 84 27.02 -22.65 22.00
N ASN A 85 27.26 -23.87 22.48
CA ASN A 85 28.62 -24.35 22.78
C ASN A 85 29.40 -24.63 21.50
N LYS A 86 30.72 -24.74 21.60
CA LYS A 86 31.61 -25.00 20.48
C LYS A 86 31.28 -26.30 19.71
N ASP A 87 30.68 -27.28 20.38
CA ASP A 87 30.23 -28.54 19.79
C ASP A 87 28.87 -28.44 19.09
N GLY A 88 28.22 -27.25 19.16
CA GLY A 88 26.90 -26.97 18.60
C GLY A 88 25.74 -27.31 19.52
N SER A 89 25.97 -27.83 20.71
CA SER A 89 24.94 -28.03 21.72
C SER A 89 24.43 -26.68 22.25
N VAL A 90 23.16 -26.58 22.62
CA VAL A 90 22.57 -25.35 23.16
C VAL A 90 22.82 -25.28 24.66
N ALA A 91 23.52 -24.24 25.14
CA ALA A 91 23.75 -23.98 26.55
C ALA A 91 22.60 -23.19 27.20
N TYR A 92 22.01 -22.28 26.44
CA TYR A 92 20.89 -21.43 26.89
C TYR A 92 19.99 -21.05 25.71
N ASP A 93 18.70 -20.95 25.97
CA ASP A 93 17.71 -20.38 25.04
C ASP A 93 16.58 -19.78 25.88
N ASN A 94 16.11 -18.57 25.57
CA ASN A 94 15.07 -17.89 26.35
C ASN A 94 13.66 -18.36 26.04
N GLU A 95 13.43 -19.06 24.91
CA GLU A 95 12.10 -19.55 24.50
C GLU A 95 11.90 -21.05 24.74
N ALA A 96 12.97 -21.84 24.69
CA ALA A 96 12.89 -23.29 24.78
C ALA A 96 13.93 -23.88 25.76
N SER A 97 13.60 -25.04 26.34
CA SER A 97 14.58 -25.78 27.17
C SER A 97 15.74 -26.25 26.30
N PRO A 98 17.00 -25.95 26.66
CA PRO A 98 18.19 -26.34 25.89
C PRO A 98 18.26 -27.84 25.56
N SER A 99 17.82 -28.71 26.49
CA SER A 99 17.81 -30.16 26.32
C SER A 99 16.83 -30.66 25.24
N MET A 100 15.87 -29.87 24.84
CA MET A 100 14.86 -30.21 23.78
C MET A 100 15.32 -29.72 22.40
N LEU A 101 16.35 -28.89 22.33
CA LEU A 101 16.83 -28.32 21.07
C LEU A 101 17.86 -29.25 20.40
N PRO A 102 17.76 -29.42 19.07
CA PRO A 102 18.77 -30.18 18.34
C PRO A 102 20.11 -29.44 18.34
N ASN A 103 21.16 -30.14 17.92
CA ASN A 103 22.46 -29.50 17.70
C ASN A 103 22.35 -28.42 16.60
N HIS A 104 22.92 -27.26 16.85
CA HIS A 104 22.87 -26.09 15.98
C HIS A 104 24.15 -25.82 15.18
N ARG A 105 25.16 -26.70 15.25
CA ARG A 105 26.45 -26.51 14.58
C ARG A 105 26.35 -26.28 13.09
N ASP A 106 25.42 -27.03 12.44
CA ASP A 106 25.26 -27.00 10.97
C ASP A 106 24.30 -25.90 10.52
N ARG A 107 23.84 -25.05 11.42
CA ARG A 107 23.04 -23.89 11.05
C ARG A 107 23.92 -22.87 10.30
N PRO A 108 23.50 -22.36 9.12
CA PRO A 108 24.36 -21.49 8.30
C PRO A 108 24.96 -20.30 9.06
N GLU A 109 24.16 -19.64 9.90
CA GLU A 109 24.58 -18.51 10.71
C GLU A 109 25.60 -18.93 11.79
N VAL A 110 25.43 -20.12 12.36
CA VAL A 110 26.34 -20.63 13.42
C VAL A 110 27.63 -21.12 12.81
N ALA A 111 27.57 -21.89 11.72
CA ALA A 111 28.75 -22.35 11.00
C ALA A 111 29.61 -21.18 10.52
N ALA A 112 28.96 -20.14 9.92
CA ALA A 112 29.66 -18.94 9.49
C ALA A 112 30.27 -18.17 10.67
N ALA A 113 29.59 -18.08 11.82
CA ALA A 113 30.14 -17.44 13.01
C ALA A 113 31.36 -18.18 13.55
N LEU A 114 31.35 -19.53 13.60
CA LEU A 114 32.48 -20.34 14.04
C LEU A 114 33.69 -20.23 13.12
N GLU A 115 33.49 -20.00 11.83
CA GLU A 115 34.55 -19.88 10.82
C GLU A 115 35.11 -18.45 10.69
N ASN A 116 34.20 -17.45 10.65
CA ASN A 116 34.53 -16.07 10.30
C ASN A 116 34.34 -15.07 11.44
N GLY A 117 33.90 -15.51 12.63
CA GLY A 117 33.60 -14.68 13.78
C GLY A 117 32.15 -14.17 13.82
N PHE A 118 31.47 -14.06 12.66
CA PHE A 118 30.08 -13.67 12.57
C PHE A 118 29.34 -14.46 11.49
N GLY A 119 28.02 -14.56 11.60
CA GLY A 119 27.19 -15.23 10.61
C GLY A 119 25.76 -14.69 10.60
N SER A 120 25.09 -14.80 9.46
CA SER A 120 23.72 -14.38 9.26
C SER A 120 22.94 -15.39 8.42
N ALA A 121 21.65 -15.51 8.69
CA ALA A 121 20.74 -16.29 7.87
C ALA A 121 19.33 -15.69 7.94
N GLU A 122 18.55 -15.95 6.89
CA GLU A 122 17.14 -15.59 6.82
C GLU A 122 16.36 -16.83 6.43
N ARG A 123 15.25 -17.08 7.13
CA ARG A 123 14.40 -18.25 6.84
C ARG A 123 12.95 -17.86 6.85
N PRO A 124 12.21 -18.12 5.75
CA PRO A 124 10.76 -17.94 5.76
C PRO A 124 10.13 -18.91 6.77
N SER A 125 9.18 -18.43 7.55
CA SER A 125 8.35 -19.28 8.39
C SER A 125 7.41 -20.09 7.48
N SER A 126 7.33 -21.40 7.72
CA SER A 126 6.44 -22.27 6.95
C SER A 126 4.97 -22.14 7.35
N THR A 127 4.67 -21.52 8.48
CA THR A 127 3.33 -21.46 9.08
C THR A 127 2.77 -20.05 9.21
N LEU A 128 3.65 -19.05 9.25
CA LEU A 128 3.28 -17.64 9.35
C LEU A 128 3.94 -16.90 8.19
N ASP A 129 3.28 -15.86 7.69
CA ASP A 129 3.87 -14.96 6.68
C ASP A 129 4.89 -14.03 7.35
N GLU A 130 5.95 -14.66 7.85
CA GLU A 130 7.04 -14.03 8.58
C GLU A 130 8.38 -14.54 8.06
N VAL A 131 9.39 -13.71 8.10
CA VAL A 131 10.78 -14.07 7.85
C VAL A 131 11.53 -13.99 9.17
N MET A 132 12.15 -15.11 9.58
CA MET A 132 13.01 -15.14 10.74
C MET A 132 14.43 -14.70 10.35
N LEU A 133 14.87 -13.60 10.93
CA LEU A 133 16.24 -13.10 10.80
C LEU A 133 17.09 -13.72 11.89
N TYR A 134 18.27 -14.24 11.54
CA TYR A 134 19.24 -14.81 12.47
C TYR A 134 20.56 -14.07 12.33
N ARG A 135 21.16 -13.72 13.47
CA ARG A 135 22.53 -13.20 13.57
C ARG A 135 23.28 -13.98 14.63
N ALA A 136 24.53 -14.30 14.34
CA ALA A 136 25.37 -15.07 15.24
C ALA A 136 26.77 -14.46 15.30
N VAL A 137 27.34 -14.41 16.51
CA VAL A 137 28.70 -13.91 16.78
C VAL A 137 29.42 -14.92 17.65
N ALA A 138 30.65 -15.25 17.26
CA ALA A 138 31.52 -16.11 18.05
C ALA A 138 32.11 -15.33 19.22
N LEU A 139 32.17 -15.99 20.40
CA LEU A 139 32.77 -15.47 21.61
C LEU A 139 34.22 -15.94 21.72
N ASP A 140 35.05 -15.26 22.51
CA ASP A 140 36.44 -15.57 22.72
C ASP A 140 36.68 -16.98 23.29
N ASN A 141 35.70 -17.50 24.04
CA ASN A 141 35.75 -18.86 24.59
C ASN A 141 35.32 -19.96 23.58
N GLY A 142 34.99 -19.59 22.34
CA GLY A 142 34.57 -20.49 21.27
C GLY A 142 33.09 -20.88 21.31
N GLN A 143 32.29 -20.30 22.21
CA GLN A 143 30.83 -20.34 22.13
C GLN A 143 30.31 -19.38 21.06
N VAL A 144 29.06 -19.51 20.69
CA VAL A 144 28.39 -18.62 19.75
C VAL A 144 27.11 -18.08 20.39
N VAL A 145 26.96 -16.77 20.42
CA VAL A 145 25.66 -16.15 20.72
C VAL A 145 24.89 -15.94 19.42
N ARG A 146 23.64 -16.39 19.39
CA ARG A 146 22.74 -16.25 18.25
C ARG A 146 21.48 -15.51 18.69
N LEU A 147 21.16 -14.46 17.98
CA LEU A 147 19.90 -13.74 18.11
C LEU A 147 19.00 -14.07 16.92
N ALA A 148 17.68 -14.16 17.20
CA ALA A 148 16.68 -14.34 16.16
C ALA A 148 15.49 -13.43 16.41
N GLN A 149 14.99 -12.81 15.35
CA GLN A 149 13.85 -11.90 15.39
C GLN A 149 12.91 -12.19 14.21
N ALA A 150 11.61 -12.24 14.50
CA ALA A 150 10.58 -12.35 13.46
C ALA A 150 10.36 -11.00 12.79
N GLN A 151 10.26 -11.01 11.47
CA GLN A 151 9.91 -9.85 10.67
C GLN A 151 8.61 -10.13 9.90
N PRO A 152 7.62 -9.21 9.94
CA PRO A 152 6.39 -9.37 9.18
C PRO A 152 6.66 -9.50 7.68
N GLY A 153 5.99 -10.42 7.03
CA GLY A 153 6.04 -10.58 5.59
C GLY A 153 5.24 -9.50 4.83
N VAL A 154 5.41 -9.48 3.50
CA VAL A 154 4.74 -8.52 2.61
C VAL A 154 3.23 -8.56 2.74
N THR A 155 2.66 -9.75 2.82
CA THR A 155 1.20 -9.96 2.89
C THR A 155 0.60 -9.38 4.17
N ALA A 156 1.27 -9.50 5.30
CA ALA A 156 0.83 -8.90 6.56
C ALA A 156 0.79 -7.36 6.46
N ILE A 157 1.82 -6.76 5.85
CA ILE A 157 1.89 -5.31 5.61
C ILE A 157 0.78 -4.88 4.63
N LEU A 158 0.61 -5.59 3.52
CA LEU A 158 -0.44 -5.28 2.56
C LEU A 158 -1.84 -5.39 3.18
N LEU A 159 -2.11 -6.42 3.98
CA LEU A 159 -3.39 -6.57 4.67
C LEU A 159 -3.65 -5.44 5.67
N SER A 160 -2.64 -4.97 6.37
CA SER A 160 -2.78 -3.83 7.29
C SER A 160 -3.17 -2.53 6.58
N LEU A 161 -2.85 -2.39 5.28
CA LEU A 161 -3.18 -1.24 4.45
C LEU A 161 -4.58 -1.34 3.81
N VAL A 162 -5.21 -2.50 3.78
CA VAL A 162 -6.54 -2.69 3.15
C VAL A 162 -7.60 -1.81 3.82
N ALA A 163 -7.64 -1.75 5.16
CA ALA A 163 -8.62 -0.95 5.89
C ALA A 163 -8.51 0.55 5.59
N PRO A 164 -7.33 1.20 5.70
CA PRO A 164 -7.19 2.60 5.32
C PRO A 164 -7.45 2.84 3.83
N MET A 165 -7.09 1.92 2.94
CA MET A 165 -7.41 2.02 1.52
C MET A 165 -8.92 2.03 1.26
N LEU A 166 -9.67 1.12 1.88
CA LEU A 166 -11.13 1.09 1.75
C LEU A 166 -11.77 2.37 2.29
N LEU A 167 -11.24 2.93 3.36
CA LEU A 167 -11.71 4.19 3.92
C LEU A 167 -11.47 5.36 2.96
N ILE A 168 -10.28 5.46 2.37
CA ILE A 168 -9.94 6.47 1.36
C ILE A 168 -10.81 6.31 0.11
N ALA A 169 -11.01 5.07 -0.35
CA ALA A 169 -11.87 4.79 -1.49
C ALA A 169 -13.33 5.19 -1.22
N ALA A 170 -13.86 4.88 -0.05
CA ALA A 170 -15.21 5.27 0.35
C ALA A 170 -15.36 6.79 0.44
N ALA A 171 -14.42 7.48 1.08
CA ALA A 171 -14.40 8.94 1.15
C ALA A 171 -14.32 9.59 -0.24
N GLY A 172 -13.45 9.07 -1.10
CA GLY A 172 -13.33 9.48 -2.51
C GLY A 172 -14.62 9.26 -3.28
N ALA A 173 -15.28 8.12 -3.12
CA ALA A 173 -16.57 7.83 -3.76
C ALA A 173 -17.68 8.80 -3.30
N VAL A 174 -17.76 9.10 -2.01
CA VAL A 174 -18.71 10.06 -1.44
C VAL A 174 -18.46 11.46 -2.00
N LEU A 175 -17.20 11.92 -1.95
CA LEU A 175 -16.83 13.23 -2.49
C LEU A 175 -17.16 13.34 -3.98
N ALA A 176 -16.80 12.34 -4.73
CA ALA A 176 -17.07 12.28 -6.16
C ALA A 176 -18.57 12.25 -6.47
N PHE A 177 -19.39 11.55 -5.67
CA PHE A 177 -20.85 11.58 -5.79
C PHE A 177 -21.41 13.00 -5.60
N PHE A 178 -20.95 13.71 -4.56
CA PHE A 178 -21.38 15.09 -4.32
C PHE A 178 -20.93 16.05 -5.43
N LEU A 179 -19.69 15.93 -5.91
CA LEU A 179 -19.18 16.73 -7.02
C LEU A 179 -19.96 16.45 -8.30
N ALA A 180 -20.16 15.19 -8.68
CA ALA A 180 -20.92 14.82 -9.85
C ALA A 180 -22.36 15.33 -9.80
N ARG A 181 -22.99 15.29 -8.61
CA ARG A 181 -24.36 15.82 -8.43
C ARG A 181 -24.40 17.35 -8.54
N ARG A 182 -23.36 18.04 -8.05
CA ARG A 182 -23.23 19.49 -8.19
C ARG A 182 -23.02 19.91 -9.65
N GLU A 183 -22.05 19.30 -10.33
CA GLU A 183 -21.74 19.59 -11.73
C GLU A 183 -22.89 19.24 -12.67
N SER A 184 -23.57 18.11 -12.45
CA SER A 184 -24.75 17.73 -13.24
C SER A 184 -25.85 18.76 -13.17
N ARG A 185 -26.08 19.40 -12.01
CA ARG A 185 -27.08 20.48 -11.88
C ARG A 185 -26.59 21.76 -12.55
N ALA A 186 -25.32 22.10 -12.46
CA ALA A 186 -24.74 23.31 -13.07
C ALA A 186 -24.78 23.25 -14.61
N ILE A 187 -24.60 22.06 -15.19
CA ILE A 187 -24.58 21.86 -16.65
C ILE A 187 -26.00 21.72 -17.23
N ILE A 188 -26.90 21.07 -16.52
CA ILE A 188 -28.24 20.74 -17.03
C ILE A 188 -29.23 21.91 -16.84
N ALA A 189 -29.09 22.69 -15.76
CA ALA A 189 -30.00 23.82 -15.49
C ALA A 189 -29.99 24.86 -16.62
N PRO A 190 -28.85 25.35 -17.13
CA PRO A 190 -28.83 26.30 -18.24
C PRO A 190 -29.40 25.72 -19.56
N LEU A 191 -29.29 24.40 -19.77
CA LEU A 191 -29.82 23.71 -20.96
C LEU A 191 -31.36 23.60 -20.95
N GLN A 192 -31.98 23.54 -19.77
CA GLN A 192 -33.44 23.50 -19.63
C GLN A 192 -34.07 24.87 -19.72
N GLU A 193 -33.32 25.94 -19.48
CA GLU A 193 -33.75 27.33 -19.56
C GLU A 193 -33.56 27.94 -20.96
N VAL A 194 -32.99 27.19 -21.92
CA VAL A 194 -32.89 27.65 -23.32
C VAL A 194 -34.29 27.80 -23.91
N ASP A 195 -34.79 29.05 -23.99
CA ASP A 195 -36.02 29.38 -24.68
C ASP A 195 -35.79 29.33 -26.20
N LEU A 196 -36.22 28.22 -26.81
CA LEU A 196 -36.14 28.02 -28.25
C LEU A 196 -37.05 28.99 -29.03
N ASP A 197 -37.98 29.66 -28.37
CA ASP A 197 -38.85 30.65 -29.01
C ASP A 197 -38.21 32.04 -29.06
N HIS A 198 -37.30 32.36 -28.14
CA HIS A 198 -36.53 33.60 -28.11
C HIS A 198 -35.01 33.35 -27.95
N PRO A 199 -34.34 32.78 -28.96
CA PRO A 199 -32.94 32.33 -28.86
C PRO A 199 -31.96 33.45 -28.41
N ARG A 200 -32.24 34.72 -28.80
CA ARG A 200 -31.36 35.86 -28.45
C ARG A 200 -31.25 36.14 -26.96
N ARG A 201 -32.25 35.82 -26.16
CA ARG A 201 -32.21 35.94 -24.70
C ARG A 201 -31.37 34.84 -24.03
N SER A 202 -31.21 33.73 -24.73
CA SER A 202 -30.47 32.59 -24.24
C SER A 202 -28.94 32.73 -24.42
N TYR A 203 -28.46 33.68 -25.25
CA TYR A 203 -27.02 33.90 -25.48
C TYR A 203 -26.28 34.35 -24.22
N GLU A 204 -26.91 35.12 -23.34
CA GLU A 204 -26.27 35.64 -22.13
C GLU A 204 -25.99 34.54 -21.07
N HIS A 205 -26.68 33.40 -21.16
CA HIS A 205 -26.61 32.31 -20.20
C HIS A 205 -26.12 31.00 -20.82
N ALA A 206 -25.83 30.99 -22.14
CA ALA A 206 -25.35 29.83 -22.84
C ALA A 206 -23.83 29.70 -22.74
N TYR A 207 -23.33 28.46 -22.63
CA TYR A 207 -21.88 28.19 -22.75
C TYR A 207 -21.38 28.64 -24.14
N ALA A 208 -20.15 29.17 -24.18
CA ALA A 208 -19.52 29.67 -25.40
C ALA A 208 -19.54 28.67 -26.57
N GLU A 209 -19.44 27.37 -26.24
CA GLU A 209 -19.51 26.26 -27.20
C GLU A 209 -20.88 26.06 -27.82
N MET A 210 -21.94 26.56 -27.20
CA MET A 210 -23.31 26.43 -27.70
C MET A 210 -23.72 27.58 -28.62
N VAL A 211 -23.04 28.72 -28.60
CA VAL A 211 -23.36 29.89 -29.40
C VAL A 211 -23.41 29.57 -30.89
N PRO A 212 -22.45 28.85 -31.51
CA PRO A 212 -22.52 28.52 -32.94
C PRO A 212 -23.70 27.63 -33.31
N MET A 213 -24.13 26.75 -32.37
CA MET A 213 -25.29 25.90 -32.59
C MET A 213 -26.60 26.67 -32.53
N LEU A 214 -26.74 27.60 -31.60
CA LEU A 214 -27.89 28.48 -31.47
C LEU A 214 -28.00 29.42 -32.67
N GLU A 215 -26.92 29.99 -33.16
CA GLU A 215 -26.88 30.81 -34.40
C GLU A 215 -27.36 30.01 -35.63
N ARG A 216 -26.97 28.74 -35.71
CA ARG A 216 -27.39 27.87 -36.81
C ARG A 216 -28.90 27.55 -36.73
N ILE A 217 -29.43 27.34 -35.54
CA ILE A 217 -30.89 27.13 -35.35
C ILE A 217 -31.65 28.37 -35.72
N GLU A 218 -31.18 29.56 -35.34
CA GLU A 218 -31.84 30.82 -35.67
C GLU A 218 -31.82 31.09 -37.18
N SER A 219 -30.72 30.84 -37.86
CA SER A 219 -30.60 30.98 -39.32
C SER A 219 -31.56 30.03 -40.08
N GLN A 220 -31.64 28.78 -39.64
CA GLN A 220 -32.59 27.81 -40.23
C GLN A 220 -34.04 28.20 -40.00
N ARG A 221 -34.38 28.75 -38.85
CA ARG A 221 -35.72 29.20 -38.51
C ARG A 221 -36.12 30.42 -39.35
N GLN A 222 -35.21 31.34 -39.58
CA GLN A 222 -35.43 32.51 -40.45
C GLN A 222 -35.66 32.09 -41.91
N GLU A 223 -34.89 31.10 -42.38
CA GLU A 223 -35.07 30.57 -43.74
C GLU A 223 -36.41 29.87 -43.91
N LEU A 224 -36.82 29.05 -42.92
CA LEU A 224 -38.12 28.40 -42.90
C LEU A 224 -39.28 29.43 -42.92
N LYS A 225 -39.17 30.51 -42.13
CA LYS A 225 -40.17 31.59 -42.12
C LYS A 225 -40.26 32.30 -43.46
N ARG A 226 -39.13 32.53 -44.16
CA ARG A 226 -39.12 33.10 -45.52
C ARG A 226 -39.79 32.17 -46.51
N GLN A 227 -39.50 30.88 -46.48
CA GLN A 227 -40.11 29.88 -47.36
C GLN A 227 -41.64 29.79 -47.15
N MET A 228 -42.05 29.80 -45.85
CA MET A 228 -43.51 29.80 -45.57
C MET A 228 -44.25 31.09 -46.02
N ALA A 229 -43.59 32.24 -45.93
CA ALA A 229 -44.17 33.50 -46.40
C ALA A 229 -44.31 33.51 -47.92
N VAL A 230 -43.37 32.94 -48.67
CA VAL A 230 -43.49 32.83 -50.16
C VAL A 230 -44.55 31.84 -50.62
N LEU A 231 -44.89 30.85 -49.80
CA LEU A 231 -45.97 29.86 -50.11
C LEU A 231 -47.37 30.33 -49.72
N ALA A 232 -47.48 31.43 -48.97
CA ALA A 232 -48.74 31.98 -48.49
C ALA A 232 -49.28 33.16 -49.37
N ASP A 233 -48.41 33.64 -50.28
CA ASP A 233 -48.79 34.57 -51.38
C ASP A 233 -49.06 33.82 -52.67
#